data_94fb0f5293e45fb2c56b1d46b596ad45
#
_entry.id   94fb0f5293e45fb2c56b1d46b596ad45
#
_cell.length_a   1.000
_cell.length_b   1.000
_cell.length_c   1.000
_cell.angle_alpha   90.00
_cell.angle_beta   90.00
_cell.angle_gamma   90.00
#
_symmetry.space_group_name_H-M   'P 1'
#
loop_
_entity.id
_entity.type
_entity.pdbx_description
1 polymer ?
#
loop_
_entity_poly.entity_id
_entity_poly.type
_entity_poly.pdbx_seq_one_letter_code
_entity_poly.pdbx_strand_id
1 'polypeptide(L)'
;MPIHVKVVSAADYTAWVAGKNKEMSAKADDPSKVWVLADLKARGEKVYSTNCVACHQASGKGGGAIKALDGSAVVMDADHGKQIAILLNGANNGAMPSWKALSETDLAAVISYTKNNWSNQTGQLVQPAELQAARK
;
A
#
# COMPACT_ATOMS: atom_id res chain seq x y z
N MET A 1 10.59 -23.63 -28.96
CA MET A 1 11.22 -22.40 -28.42
C MET A 1 12.67 -22.74 -28.03
N PRO A 2 13.68 -22.04 -28.54
CA PRO A 2 15.05 -22.25 -28.09
C PRO A 2 15.24 -21.74 -26.66
N ILE A 3 15.80 -22.56 -25.78
CA ILE A 3 16.17 -22.17 -24.42
C ILE A 3 17.65 -21.80 -24.44
N HIS A 4 17.96 -20.54 -24.12
CA HIS A 4 19.34 -20.06 -23.98
C HIS A 4 19.77 -20.16 -22.52
N VAL A 5 20.79 -20.97 -22.24
CA VAL A 5 21.42 -21.07 -20.93
C VAL A 5 22.78 -20.34 -20.98
N LYS A 6 22.96 -19.37 -20.09
CA LYS A 6 24.22 -18.65 -19.93
C LYS A 6 24.83 -18.96 -18.58
N VAL A 7 26.02 -19.51 -18.57
CA VAL A 7 26.80 -19.72 -17.34
C VAL A 7 27.55 -18.44 -17.02
N VAL A 8 27.44 -17.96 -15.81
CA VAL A 8 28.05 -16.70 -15.34
C VAL A 8 28.73 -16.92 -13.98
N SER A 9 29.60 -16.01 -13.57
CA SER A 9 30.18 -16.02 -12.22
C SER A 9 29.12 -15.78 -11.14
N ALA A 10 29.37 -16.18 -9.90
CA ALA A 10 28.48 -15.92 -8.78
C ALA A 10 28.25 -14.39 -8.57
N ALA A 11 29.27 -13.58 -8.79
CA ALA A 11 29.18 -12.12 -8.70
C ALA A 11 28.25 -11.55 -9.78
N ASP A 12 28.41 -11.99 -11.03
CA ASP A 12 27.56 -11.55 -12.14
C ASP A 12 26.10 -11.99 -11.96
N TYR A 13 25.89 -13.20 -11.44
CA TYR A 13 24.55 -13.68 -11.11
C TYR A 13 23.88 -12.81 -10.03
N THR A 14 24.60 -12.50 -8.96
CA THR A 14 24.10 -11.63 -7.88
C THR A 14 23.76 -10.24 -8.41
N ALA A 15 24.60 -9.66 -9.22
CA ALA A 15 24.36 -8.35 -9.84
C ALA A 15 23.14 -8.38 -10.78
N TRP A 16 23.00 -9.45 -11.57
CA TRP A 16 21.84 -9.63 -12.45
C TRP A 16 20.54 -9.77 -11.66
N VAL A 17 20.53 -10.57 -10.58
CA VAL A 17 19.36 -10.73 -9.70
C VAL A 17 18.98 -9.39 -9.06
N ALA A 18 19.96 -8.63 -8.54
CA ALA A 18 19.71 -7.31 -7.97
C ALA A 18 19.12 -6.33 -9.00
N GLY A 19 19.65 -6.35 -10.25
CA GLY A 19 19.11 -5.56 -11.35
C GLY A 19 17.68 -5.94 -11.71
N LYS A 20 17.38 -7.24 -11.77
CA LYS A 20 16.03 -7.74 -12.05
C LYS A 20 15.04 -7.40 -10.94
N ASN A 21 15.44 -7.53 -9.68
CA ASN A 21 14.61 -7.15 -8.54
C ASN A 21 14.28 -5.65 -8.56
N LYS A 22 15.26 -4.80 -8.89
CA LYS A 22 15.04 -3.36 -9.03
C LYS A 22 14.08 -3.02 -10.19
N GLU A 23 14.23 -3.68 -11.34
CA GLU A 23 13.33 -3.52 -12.48
C GLU A 23 11.89 -3.96 -12.16
N MET A 24 11.75 -5.10 -11.48
CA MET A 24 10.46 -5.63 -11.05
C MET A 24 9.79 -4.71 -10.02
N SER A 25 10.55 -4.18 -9.05
CA SER A 25 10.04 -3.22 -8.07
C SER A 25 9.58 -1.93 -8.73
N ALA A 26 10.36 -1.37 -9.66
CA ALA A 26 9.99 -0.18 -10.41
C ALA A 26 8.69 -0.36 -11.19
N LYS A 27 8.51 -1.53 -11.84
CA LYS A 27 7.23 -1.87 -12.52
C LYS A 27 6.07 -2.08 -11.56
N ALA A 28 6.35 -2.61 -10.36
CA ALA A 28 5.34 -2.81 -9.33
C ALA A 28 4.89 -1.49 -8.69
N ASP A 29 5.74 -0.46 -8.73
CA ASP A 29 5.48 0.86 -8.15
C ASP A 29 5.11 1.92 -9.20
N ASP A 30 4.91 1.52 -10.46
CA ASP A 30 4.43 2.40 -11.51
C ASP A 30 3.00 2.89 -11.17
N PRO A 31 2.82 4.20 -10.90
CA PRO A 31 1.52 4.74 -10.52
C PRO A 31 0.53 4.77 -11.68
N SER A 32 0.98 4.59 -12.93
CA SER A 32 0.11 4.49 -14.10
C SER A 32 -0.49 3.10 -14.28
N LYS A 33 0.05 2.10 -13.59
CA LYS A 33 -0.48 0.74 -13.62
C LYS A 33 -1.87 0.69 -12.99
N VAL A 34 -2.84 0.17 -13.73
CA VAL A 34 -4.17 -0.11 -13.21
C VAL A 34 -4.17 -1.46 -12.50
N TRP A 35 -4.58 -1.44 -11.25
CA TRP A 35 -4.62 -2.61 -10.39
C TRP A 35 -6.05 -3.16 -10.27
N VAL A 36 -6.17 -4.48 -10.06
CA VAL A 36 -7.42 -5.11 -9.62
C VAL A 36 -7.44 -5.21 -8.09
N LEU A 37 -8.64 -5.19 -7.52
CA LEU A 37 -8.82 -5.13 -6.06
C LEU A 37 -8.11 -6.27 -5.32
N ALA A 38 -8.17 -7.50 -5.84
CA ALA A 38 -7.58 -8.66 -5.20
C ALA A 38 -6.06 -8.52 -5.02
N ASP A 39 -5.36 -8.10 -6.07
CA ASP A 39 -3.90 -7.96 -6.06
C ASP A 39 -3.46 -6.80 -5.17
N LEU A 40 -4.18 -5.67 -5.28
CA LEU A 40 -3.86 -4.49 -4.48
C LEU A 40 -4.16 -4.73 -2.99
N LYS A 41 -5.25 -5.42 -2.67
CA LYS A 41 -5.58 -5.82 -1.30
C LYS A 41 -4.51 -6.74 -0.70
N ALA A 42 -4.02 -7.74 -1.45
CA ALA A 42 -2.96 -8.64 -1.00
C ALA A 42 -1.64 -7.89 -0.73
N ARG A 43 -1.32 -6.88 -1.54
CA ARG A 43 -0.19 -5.97 -1.28
C ARG A 43 -0.45 -5.12 -0.03
N GLY A 44 -1.64 -4.56 0.09
CA GLY A 44 -2.07 -3.72 1.22
C GLY A 44 -2.00 -4.42 2.56
N GLU A 45 -2.30 -5.72 2.61
CA GLU A 45 -2.13 -6.55 3.79
C GLU A 45 -0.67 -6.55 4.28
N LYS A 46 0.29 -6.69 3.37
CA LYS A 46 1.72 -6.66 3.71
C LYS A 46 2.14 -5.28 4.22
N VAL A 47 1.70 -4.22 3.55
CA VAL A 47 1.96 -2.83 3.98
C VAL A 47 1.37 -2.57 5.36
N TYR A 48 0.13 -2.99 5.59
CA TYR A 48 -0.56 -2.86 6.87
C TYR A 48 0.17 -3.60 8.01
N SER A 49 0.52 -4.84 7.78
CA SER A 49 1.22 -5.68 8.76
C SER A 49 2.59 -5.13 9.16
N THR A 50 3.27 -4.45 8.23
CA THR A 50 4.59 -3.87 8.49
C THR A 50 4.51 -2.51 9.17
N ASN A 51 3.55 -1.66 8.80
CA ASN A 51 3.59 -0.24 9.14
C ASN A 51 2.46 0.21 10.07
N CYS A 52 1.32 -0.49 10.09
CA CYS A 52 0.09 0.01 10.70
C CYS A 52 -0.37 -0.80 11.92
N VAL A 53 -0.07 -2.10 11.93
CA VAL A 53 -0.57 -3.05 12.93
C VAL A 53 -0.14 -2.70 14.35
N ALA A 54 1.03 -2.10 14.52
CA ALA A 54 1.55 -1.74 15.85
C ALA A 54 0.62 -0.76 16.61
N CYS A 55 -0.03 0.14 15.88
CA CYS A 55 -0.99 1.10 16.45
C CYS A 55 -2.44 0.66 16.27
N HIS A 56 -2.81 0.25 15.06
CA HIS A 56 -4.20 -0.06 14.72
C HIS A 56 -4.61 -1.50 15.02
N GLN A 57 -3.66 -2.35 15.47
CA GLN A 57 -3.85 -3.78 15.74
C GLN A 57 -4.22 -4.61 14.49
N ALA A 58 -4.04 -5.91 14.54
CA ALA A 58 -4.43 -6.80 13.43
C ALA A 58 -5.95 -6.80 13.19
N SER A 59 -6.74 -6.52 14.23
CA SER A 59 -8.19 -6.40 14.15
C SER A 59 -8.70 -5.09 13.55
N GLY A 60 -7.82 -4.11 13.32
CA GLY A 60 -8.20 -2.78 12.86
C GLY A 60 -8.97 -1.93 13.89
N LYS A 61 -9.12 -2.41 15.12
CA LYS A 61 -9.93 -1.74 16.16
C LYS A 61 -9.19 -0.65 16.91
N GLY A 62 -7.85 -0.61 16.77
CA GLY A 62 -7.05 0.33 17.54
C GLY A 62 -7.15 0.10 19.04
N GLY A 63 -7.00 1.15 19.82
CA GLY A 63 -7.11 1.10 21.28
C GLY A 63 -6.70 2.41 21.93
N GLY A 64 -7.33 2.76 23.05
CA GLY A 64 -7.05 4.02 23.73
C GLY A 64 -7.30 5.24 22.83
N ALA A 65 -6.24 6.02 22.57
CA ALA A 65 -6.32 7.19 21.69
C ALA A 65 -6.27 6.84 20.18
N ILE A 66 -5.93 5.60 19.83
CA ILE A 66 -5.83 5.14 18.43
C ILE A 66 -7.23 4.78 17.93
N LYS A 67 -7.69 5.52 16.94
CA LYS A 67 -9.03 5.31 16.36
C LYS A 67 -9.11 3.99 15.59
N ALA A 68 -10.25 3.34 15.68
CA ALA A 68 -10.56 2.16 14.87
C ALA A 68 -10.57 2.51 13.37
N LEU A 69 -10.07 1.58 12.57
CA LEU A 69 -10.24 1.55 11.11
C LEU A 69 -11.42 0.66 10.72
N ASP A 70 -11.66 -0.40 11.51
CA ASP A 70 -12.82 -1.27 11.38
C ASP A 70 -14.10 -0.49 11.74
N GLY A 71 -15.06 -0.43 10.82
CA GLY A 71 -16.29 0.34 10.97
C GLY A 71 -16.13 1.87 10.91
N SER A 72 -14.95 2.37 10.53
CA SER A 72 -14.67 3.81 10.46
C SER A 72 -15.42 4.48 9.32
N ALA A 73 -16.18 5.55 9.61
CA ALA A 73 -16.85 6.35 8.59
C ALA A 73 -15.86 6.93 7.55
N VAL A 74 -14.66 7.34 7.97
CA VAL A 74 -13.62 7.84 7.06
C VAL A 74 -13.11 6.75 6.14
N VAL A 75 -12.94 5.53 6.66
CA VAL A 75 -12.46 4.39 5.86
C VAL A 75 -13.53 3.91 4.88
N MET A 76 -14.80 3.94 5.28
CA MET A 76 -15.93 3.49 4.45
C MET A 76 -16.44 4.57 3.48
N ASP A 77 -16.00 5.83 3.62
CA ASP A 77 -16.42 6.92 2.75
C ASP A 77 -16.10 6.61 1.29
N ALA A 78 -17.03 6.92 0.38
CA ALA A 78 -16.81 6.80 -1.06
C ALA A 78 -15.81 7.85 -1.58
N ASP A 79 -15.70 9.00 -0.90
CA ASP A 79 -14.64 9.97 -1.14
C ASP A 79 -13.35 9.53 -0.42
N HIS A 80 -12.37 9.17 -1.21
CA HIS A 80 -11.05 8.73 -0.72
C HIS A 80 -10.17 9.87 -0.19
N GLY A 81 -10.52 11.11 -0.48
CA GLY A 81 -9.69 12.29 -0.23
C GLY A 81 -9.26 12.45 1.22
N LYS A 82 -10.17 12.23 2.18
CA LYS A 82 -9.84 12.31 3.62
C LYS A 82 -8.84 11.25 4.05
N GLN A 83 -9.01 10.00 3.61
CA GLN A 83 -8.11 8.92 3.98
C GLN A 83 -6.73 9.11 3.32
N ILE A 84 -6.69 9.55 2.08
CA ILE A 84 -5.46 9.92 1.36
C ILE A 84 -4.75 11.06 2.11
N ALA A 85 -5.44 12.12 2.47
CA ALA A 85 -4.86 13.25 3.18
C ALA A 85 -4.25 12.85 4.54
N ILE A 86 -4.92 11.99 5.30
CA ILE A 86 -4.41 11.48 6.58
C ILE A 86 -3.10 10.69 6.37
N LEU A 87 -3.02 9.84 5.36
CA LEU A 87 -1.80 9.08 5.09
C LEU A 87 -0.65 9.96 4.59
N LEU A 88 -0.96 10.97 3.77
CA LEU A 88 0.07 11.87 3.25
C LEU A 88 0.58 12.86 4.31
N ASN A 89 -0.29 13.39 5.15
CA ASN A 89 0.03 14.51 6.05
C ASN A 89 0.09 14.11 7.53
N GLY A 90 -0.38 12.90 7.87
CA GLY A 90 -0.61 12.52 9.25
C GLY A 90 -1.87 13.15 9.84
N ALA A 91 -2.13 12.92 11.12
CA ALA A 91 -3.28 13.45 11.84
C ALA A 91 -2.99 13.59 13.34
N ASN A 92 -3.87 14.31 14.06
CA ASN A 92 -3.87 14.43 15.51
C ASN A 92 -2.50 14.88 16.07
N ASN A 93 -1.94 15.97 15.52
CA ASN A 93 -0.65 16.54 15.94
C ASN A 93 0.50 15.51 15.93
N GLY A 94 0.52 14.61 14.94
CA GLY A 94 1.57 13.60 14.78
C GLY A 94 1.29 12.26 15.48
N ALA A 95 0.19 12.10 16.20
CA ALA A 95 -0.20 10.81 16.76
C ALA A 95 -0.41 9.75 15.65
N MET A 96 -0.91 10.16 14.50
CA MET A 96 -0.84 9.39 13.26
C MET A 96 0.24 10.04 12.38
N PRO A 97 1.38 9.38 12.16
CA PRO A 97 2.47 9.95 11.38
C PRO A 97 2.13 10.05 9.90
N SER A 98 2.84 10.91 9.18
CA SER A 98 2.80 10.96 7.73
C SER A 98 3.50 9.75 7.13
N TRP A 99 2.86 9.11 6.14
CA TRP A 99 3.37 7.97 5.40
C TRP A 99 3.75 8.33 3.94
N LYS A 100 3.94 9.62 3.68
CA LYS A 100 4.32 10.10 2.33
C LYS A 100 5.63 9.52 1.79
N ALA A 101 6.44 8.88 2.63
CA ALA A 101 7.64 8.17 2.18
C ALA A 101 7.34 6.82 1.49
N LEU A 102 6.14 6.25 1.67
CA LEU A 102 5.71 5.06 0.94
C LEU A 102 5.38 5.40 -0.51
N SER A 103 5.50 4.42 -1.41
CA SER A 103 5.10 4.60 -2.82
C SER A 103 3.59 4.83 -2.96
N GLU A 104 3.17 5.45 -4.06
CA GLU A 104 1.75 5.62 -4.39
C GLU A 104 1.03 4.28 -4.42
N THR A 105 1.69 3.25 -4.93
CA THR A 105 1.13 1.89 -4.98
C THR A 105 0.93 1.30 -3.58
N ASP A 106 1.87 1.50 -2.66
CA ASP A 106 1.73 1.01 -1.28
C ASP A 106 0.64 1.76 -0.51
N LEU A 107 0.55 3.07 -0.71
CA LEU A 107 -0.53 3.87 -0.11
C LEU A 107 -1.90 3.48 -0.66
N ALA A 108 -2.03 3.34 -1.97
CA ALA A 108 -3.27 2.87 -2.60
C ALA A 108 -3.65 1.46 -2.13
N ALA A 109 -2.64 0.60 -1.98
CA ALA A 109 -2.81 -0.78 -1.52
C ALA A 109 -3.35 -0.83 -0.09
N VAL A 110 -2.75 -0.10 0.84
CA VAL A 110 -3.19 -0.12 2.25
C VAL A 110 -4.56 0.53 2.43
N ILE A 111 -4.90 1.56 1.66
CA ILE A 111 -6.25 2.15 1.65
C ILE A 111 -7.26 1.11 1.16
N SER A 112 -7.01 0.50 -0.01
CA SER A 112 -7.90 -0.52 -0.57
C SER A 112 -8.05 -1.73 0.36
N TYR A 113 -6.98 -2.12 1.06
CA TYR A 113 -7.02 -3.18 2.08
C TYR A 113 -7.95 -2.79 3.24
N THR A 114 -7.75 -1.63 3.85
CA THR A 114 -8.56 -1.21 5.01
C THR A 114 -10.02 -1.01 4.68
N LYS A 115 -10.34 -0.59 3.46
CA LYS A 115 -11.71 -0.45 2.95
C LYS A 115 -12.43 -1.80 2.73
N ASN A 116 -11.68 -2.90 2.58
CA ASN A 116 -12.21 -4.21 2.21
C ASN A 116 -11.75 -5.32 3.16
N ASN A 117 -11.44 -4.97 4.41
CA ASN A 117 -11.02 -5.93 5.43
C ASN A 117 -11.85 -5.76 6.70
N TRP A 118 -11.81 -6.74 7.57
CA TRP A 118 -12.62 -6.86 8.78
C TRP A 118 -14.12 -6.78 8.45
N SER A 119 -14.88 -5.88 9.10
CA SER A 119 -16.28 -5.62 8.74
C SER A 119 -16.43 -4.65 7.57
N ASN A 120 -15.37 -3.98 7.15
CA ASN A 120 -15.38 -3.07 6.02
C ASN A 120 -15.39 -3.88 4.70
N GLN A 121 -16.52 -3.89 4.00
CA GLN A 121 -16.69 -4.60 2.72
C GLN A 121 -17.27 -3.64 1.68
N THR A 122 -16.53 -2.56 1.42
CA THR A 122 -17.02 -1.48 0.56
C THR A 122 -16.97 -1.81 -0.93
N GLY A 123 -16.13 -2.76 -1.34
CA GLY A 123 -15.84 -3.02 -2.75
C GLY A 123 -15.01 -1.93 -3.43
N GLN A 124 -14.67 -0.85 -2.70
CA GLN A 124 -13.94 0.29 -3.27
C GLN A 124 -12.47 -0.05 -3.49
N LEU A 125 -11.95 0.44 -4.60
CA LEU A 125 -10.56 0.29 -5.01
C LEU A 125 -9.98 1.69 -5.23
N VAL A 126 -8.87 1.98 -4.54
CA VAL A 126 -8.12 3.22 -4.72
C VAL A 126 -6.92 2.92 -5.62
N GLN A 127 -6.79 3.64 -6.72
CA GLN A 127 -5.70 3.46 -7.66
C GLN A 127 -4.47 4.31 -7.27
N PRO A 128 -3.24 3.86 -7.58
CA PRO A 128 -2.03 4.66 -7.33
C PRO A 128 -2.07 6.05 -7.98
N ALA A 129 -2.73 6.19 -9.12
CA ALA A 129 -2.90 7.48 -9.81
C ALA A 129 -3.64 8.52 -8.94
N GLU A 130 -4.56 8.11 -8.05
CA GLU A 130 -5.25 9.00 -7.12
C GLU A 130 -4.28 9.59 -6.09
N LEU A 131 -3.36 8.75 -5.58
CA LEU A 131 -2.31 9.19 -4.65
C LEU A 131 -1.32 10.13 -5.34
N GLN A 132 -0.95 9.83 -6.59
CA GLN A 132 -0.08 10.69 -7.39
C GLN A 132 -0.73 12.07 -7.62
N ALA A 133 -2.02 12.11 -7.92
CA ALA A 133 -2.77 13.36 -8.08
C ALA A 133 -2.83 14.17 -6.78
N ALA A 134 -3.00 13.50 -5.64
CA ALA A 134 -3.11 14.14 -4.32
C ALA A 134 -1.76 14.66 -3.76
N ARG A 135 -0.63 14.23 -4.31
CA ARG A 135 0.71 14.69 -3.91
C ARG A 135 1.15 15.99 -4.58
N LYS A 136 0.42 16.45 -5.59
CA LYS A 136 0.67 17.73 -6.28
C LYS A 136 0.15 18.91 -5.45
#